data_c14fe0967e48a84a62f897dde9ead17a
#
_entry.id   c14fe0967e48a84a62f897dde9ead17a
#
_cell.length_a   1.000
_cell.length_b   1.000
_cell.length_c   1.000
_cell.angle_alpha   90.00
_cell.angle_beta   90.00
_cell.angle_gamma   90.00
#
_symmetry.space_group_name_H-M   'P 1'
#
loop_
_entity.id
_entity.type
_entity.pdbx_description
1 polymer ?
#
loop_
_entity_poly.entity_id
_entity_poly.type
_entity_poly.pdbx_seq_one_letter_code
_entity_poly.pdbx_strand_id
1 'polypeptide(L)'
;MILKFDHIIHYIDQLDRFSFPGDVIKLHSGGYHHKYGTFNKLGYINENYIELLDVENNEKLKKMAKTIEGGVAFATQIVQEKYEQGFKNIYLRTNDIEAVKNKLQSEQVEVVGPIQMERDTHKDGKVKWQLLYIMNQDDDEIKPPFFIQWEESDSMRTKKLQKYFQKQFSIETVIVKSKNRSQTVSNWLKWFDMDIVEENDHYTDLILKNDDIYFRIEDGKVSKYHSVIIKDAQATSPYSIFIRGAIYRFEPLV
;
A
#
# COMPACT_ATOMS: atom_id res chain seq x y z
N MET A 1 10.32 2.42 17.73
CA MET A 1 9.57 1.93 16.55
C MET A 1 9.12 3.12 15.74
N ILE A 2 9.48 3.18 14.47
CA ILE A 2 9.07 4.23 13.54
C ILE A 2 8.12 3.60 12.52
N LEU A 3 6.97 4.22 12.27
CA LEU A 3 6.07 3.85 11.18
C LEU A 3 6.01 4.97 10.16
N LYS A 4 6.10 4.61 8.87
CA LYS A 4 5.95 5.52 7.73
C LYS A 4 5.18 4.83 6.61
N PHE A 5 4.48 5.59 5.80
CA PHE A 5 3.94 5.07 4.56
C PHE A 5 5.08 4.59 3.63
N ASP A 6 4.94 3.42 3.05
CA ASP A 6 5.91 2.87 2.09
C ASP A 6 5.36 2.93 0.67
N HIS A 7 4.21 2.27 0.43
CA HIS A 7 3.57 2.25 -0.88
C HIS A 7 2.11 1.83 -0.83
N ILE A 8 1.42 2.05 -1.95
CA ILE A 8 0.07 1.53 -2.21
C ILE A 8 0.11 0.51 -3.34
N ILE A 9 -0.66 -0.58 -3.18
CA ILE A 9 -0.80 -1.62 -4.20
C ILE A 9 -2.01 -1.33 -5.07
N HIS A 10 -1.82 -1.37 -6.39
CA HIS A 10 -2.87 -1.33 -7.39
C HIS A 10 -2.83 -2.61 -8.24
N TYR A 11 -3.85 -3.47 -8.12
CA TYR A 11 -3.98 -4.63 -8.98
C TYR A 11 -4.46 -4.22 -10.37
N ILE A 12 -3.73 -4.64 -11.39
CA ILE A 12 -4.02 -4.39 -12.81
C ILE A 12 -3.82 -5.69 -13.59
N ASP A 13 -4.87 -6.17 -14.25
CA ASP A 13 -4.77 -7.26 -15.22
C ASP A 13 -4.02 -6.83 -16.49
N GLN A 14 -3.21 -7.72 -17.08
CA GLN A 14 -2.37 -7.46 -18.24
C GLN A 14 -1.34 -6.32 -18.01
N LEU A 15 -0.71 -6.31 -16.86
CA LEU A 15 0.27 -5.31 -16.46
C LEU A 15 1.45 -5.18 -17.44
N ASP A 16 1.86 -6.25 -18.11
CA ASP A 16 2.97 -6.23 -19.08
C ASP A 16 2.74 -5.19 -20.19
N ARG A 17 1.49 -5.02 -20.62
CA ARG A 17 1.08 -4.10 -21.68
C ARG A 17 0.66 -2.72 -21.17
N PHE A 18 0.72 -2.52 -19.85
CA PHE A 18 0.25 -1.29 -19.23
C PHE A 18 1.36 -0.25 -19.11
N SER A 19 1.03 1.00 -19.43
CA SER A 19 1.71 2.23 -19.03
C SER A 19 0.69 3.27 -18.60
N PHE A 20 1.10 4.23 -17.77
CA PHE A 20 0.23 5.36 -17.45
C PHE A 20 -0.03 6.21 -18.70
N PRO A 21 -1.27 6.74 -18.87
CA PRO A 21 -1.57 7.66 -19.95
C PRO A 21 -0.58 8.84 -19.99
N GLY A 22 -0.01 9.12 -21.16
CA GLY A 22 1.00 10.16 -21.31
C GLY A 22 2.31 9.92 -20.54
N ASP A 23 2.55 8.68 -20.10
CA ASP A 23 3.69 8.31 -19.25
C ASP A 23 3.86 9.21 -18.01
N VAL A 24 2.74 9.74 -17.47
CA VAL A 24 2.74 10.68 -16.34
C VAL A 24 3.48 10.10 -15.14
N ILE A 25 3.31 8.82 -14.84
CA ILE A 25 4.12 8.07 -13.88
C ILE A 25 4.93 7.02 -14.64
N LYS A 26 6.25 7.15 -14.59
CA LYS A 26 7.16 6.18 -15.19
C LYS A 26 7.22 4.91 -14.36
N LEU A 27 7.02 3.78 -15.03
CA LEU A 27 7.05 2.47 -14.41
C LEU A 27 8.39 1.77 -14.65
N HIS A 28 8.86 1.10 -13.61
CA HIS A 28 10.06 0.29 -13.63
C HIS A 28 9.70 -1.15 -13.29
N SER A 29 10.34 -2.13 -13.95
CA SER A 29 10.17 -3.53 -13.59
C SER A 29 10.61 -3.75 -12.15
N GLY A 30 9.72 -4.32 -11.34
CA GLY A 30 10.00 -4.68 -9.94
C GLY A 30 10.60 -6.07 -9.83
N GLY A 31 9.85 -7.08 -10.18
CA GLY A 31 10.26 -8.48 -10.14
C GLY A 31 9.12 -9.46 -9.91
N TYR A 32 9.48 -10.71 -9.57
CA TYR A 32 8.54 -11.81 -9.38
C TYR A 32 8.47 -12.23 -7.92
N HIS A 33 7.25 -12.34 -7.41
CA HIS A 33 6.96 -12.91 -6.10
C HIS A 33 6.67 -14.40 -6.26
N HIS A 34 7.72 -15.20 -6.36
CA HIS A 34 7.58 -16.62 -6.64
C HIS A 34 6.66 -17.36 -5.68
N LYS A 35 6.62 -16.95 -4.40
CA LYS A 35 5.75 -17.55 -3.39
C LYS A 35 4.28 -17.47 -3.76
N TYR A 36 3.81 -16.33 -4.28
CA TYR A 36 2.41 -16.06 -4.62
C TYR A 36 2.07 -16.24 -6.10
N GLY A 37 3.08 -16.29 -6.98
CA GLY A 37 2.85 -16.31 -8.43
C GLY A 37 2.34 -14.98 -8.96
N THR A 38 2.90 -13.88 -8.46
CA THR A 38 2.60 -12.51 -8.89
C THR A 38 3.88 -11.81 -9.33
N PHE A 39 3.74 -10.75 -10.13
CA PHE A 39 4.83 -9.87 -10.52
C PHE A 39 4.38 -8.42 -10.46
N ASN A 40 5.34 -7.48 -10.46
CA ASN A 40 5.03 -6.08 -10.30
C ASN A 40 5.84 -5.15 -11.20
N LYS A 41 5.27 -3.94 -11.41
CA LYS A 41 5.97 -2.75 -11.87
C LYS A 41 5.84 -1.66 -10.81
N LEU A 42 6.86 -0.83 -10.66
CA LEU A 42 6.98 0.16 -9.59
C LEU A 42 7.05 1.57 -10.16
N GLY A 43 6.14 2.44 -9.74
CA GLY A 43 6.15 3.86 -10.03
C GLY A 43 6.69 4.64 -8.82
N TYR A 44 8.00 4.92 -8.81
CA TYR A 44 8.63 5.66 -7.71
C TYR A 44 8.28 7.14 -7.79
N ILE A 45 7.58 7.64 -6.78
CA ILE A 45 7.28 9.06 -6.62
C ILE A 45 8.47 9.78 -5.98
N ASN A 46 8.83 9.34 -4.79
CA ASN A 46 10.04 9.70 -4.04
C ASN A 46 10.53 8.44 -3.31
N GLU A 47 10.67 8.44 -1.99
CA GLU A 47 10.89 7.23 -1.19
C GLU A 47 9.67 6.31 -1.17
N ASN A 48 8.49 6.87 -1.45
CA ASN A 48 7.23 6.16 -1.60
C ASN A 48 6.97 5.80 -3.06
N TYR A 49 6.15 4.80 -3.29
CA TYR A 49 5.87 4.35 -4.66
C TYR A 49 4.47 3.74 -4.79
N ILE A 50 4.05 3.60 -6.02
CA ILE A 50 2.87 2.86 -6.41
C ILE A 50 3.36 1.51 -6.92
N GLU A 51 2.90 0.43 -6.31
CA GLU A 51 3.13 -0.93 -6.79
C GLU A 51 1.96 -1.36 -7.67
N LEU A 52 2.21 -1.50 -8.96
CA LEU A 52 1.27 -2.16 -9.86
C LEU A 52 1.54 -3.66 -9.83
N LEU A 53 0.52 -4.44 -9.47
CA LEU A 53 0.63 -5.88 -9.25
C LEU A 53 -0.24 -6.64 -10.26
N ASP A 54 0.27 -7.74 -10.79
CA ASP A 54 -0.49 -8.67 -11.63
C ASP A 54 -0.18 -10.12 -11.25
N VAL A 55 -1.05 -11.03 -11.71
CA VAL A 55 -0.98 -12.45 -11.42
C VAL A 55 -0.37 -13.20 -12.61
N GLU A 56 0.80 -13.79 -12.40
CA GLU A 56 1.45 -14.66 -13.39
C GLU A 56 0.93 -16.10 -13.33
N ASN A 57 0.66 -16.60 -12.11
CA ASN A 57 0.25 -17.98 -11.88
C ASN A 57 -0.97 -18.07 -10.96
N ASN A 58 -2.15 -18.10 -11.58
CA ASN A 58 -3.44 -18.16 -10.89
C ASN A 58 -3.61 -19.39 -10.00
N GLU A 59 -3.12 -20.56 -10.44
CA GLU A 59 -3.26 -21.80 -9.67
C GLU A 59 -2.43 -21.76 -8.40
N LYS A 60 -1.23 -21.17 -8.49
CA LYS A 60 -0.37 -20.97 -7.33
C LYS A 60 -1.00 -20.00 -6.35
N LEU A 61 -1.52 -18.86 -6.85
CA LEU A 61 -2.18 -17.86 -6.02
C LEU A 61 -3.41 -18.42 -5.29
N LYS A 62 -4.26 -19.18 -6.00
CA LYS A 62 -5.44 -19.85 -5.41
C LYS A 62 -5.06 -20.89 -4.35
N LYS A 63 -3.94 -21.60 -4.52
CA LYS A 63 -3.43 -22.53 -3.49
C LYS A 63 -2.97 -21.78 -2.25
N MET A 64 -2.24 -20.69 -2.44
CA MET A 64 -1.78 -19.84 -1.33
C MET A 64 -2.94 -19.23 -0.57
N ALA A 65 -4.01 -18.78 -1.25
CA ALA A 65 -5.19 -18.20 -0.62
C ALA A 65 -5.91 -19.15 0.38
N LYS A 66 -5.64 -20.45 0.32
CA LYS A 66 -6.20 -21.45 1.24
C LYS A 66 -5.37 -21.69 2.50
N THR A 67 -4.22 -21.05 2.63
CA THR A 67 -3.36 -21.14 3.82
C THR A 67 -3.72 -20.04 4.83
N ILE A 68 -3.32 -20.21 6.10
CA ILE A 68 -3.50 -19.16 7.12
C ILE A 68 -2.81 -17.87 6.69
N GLU A 69 -1.56 -17.95 6.26
CA GLU A 69 -0.84 -16.82 5.70
C GLU A 69 -1.57 -16.19 4.51
N GLY A 70 -2.04 -17.03 3.59
CA GLY A 70 -2.78 -16.58 2.42
C GLY A 70 -4.09 -15.89 2.75
N GLY A 71 -4.73 -16.22 3.88
CA GLY A 71 -5.96 -15.56 4.32
C GLY A 71 -5.79 -14.06 4.58
N VAL A 72 -4.59 -13.61 4.89
CA VAL A 72 -4.25 -12.20 5.20
C VAL A 72 -3.32 -11.55 4.18
N ALA A 73 -2.67 -12.34 3.31
CA ALA A 73 -1.65 -11.84 2.40
C ALA A 73 -2.25 -10.95 1.30
N PHE A 74 -1.55 -9.86 1.00
CA PHE A 74 -1.97 -8.88 -0.01
C PHE A 74 -2.29 -9.49 -1.39
N ALA A 75 -1.48 -10.43 -1.83
CA ALA A 75 -1.63 -11.04 -3.15
C ALA A 75 -2.91 -11.88 -3.27
N THR A 76 -3.31 -12.53 -2.20
CA THR A 76 -4.49 -13.40 -2.18
C THR A 76 -5.80 -12.64 -2.03
N GLN A 77 -5.74 -11.38 -1.58
CA GLN A 77 -6.88 -10.46 -1.60
C GLN A 77 -7.44 -10.33 -3.02
N ILE A 78 -6.60 -10.40 -4.06
CA ILE A 78 -7.03 -10.41 -5.47
C ILE A 78 -8.02 -11.55 -5.74
N VAL A 79 -7.75 -12.75 -5.20
CA VAL A 79 -8.65 -13.93 -5.36
C VAL A 79 -9.94 -13.73 -4.57
N GLN A 80 -9.84 -13.23 -3.34
CA GLN A 80 -10.99 -12.96 -2.47
C GLN A 80 -11.94 -11.94 -3.10
N GLU A 81 -11.40 -10.90 -3.73
CA GLU A 81 -12.14 -9.86 -4.45
C GLU A 81 -12.43 -10.21 -5.92
N LYS A 82 -12.37 -11.50 -6.28
CA LYS A 82 -12.73 -12.01 -7.61
C LYS A 82 -12.04 -11.29 -8.77
N TYR A 83 -10.76 -10.91 -8.56
CA TYR A 83 -9.94 -10.19 -9.54
C TYR A 83 -10.49 -8.79 -9.91
N GLU A 84 -11.26 -8.15 -9.04
CA GLU A 84 -11.62 -6.74 -9.22
C GLU A 84 -10.36 -5.88 -9.24
N GLN A 85 -10.20 -5.04 -10.27
CA GLN A 85 -9.05 -4.15 -10.40
C GLN A 85 -9.22 -2.91 -9.52
N GLY A 86 -8.12 -2.29 -9.11
CA GLY A 86 -8.13 -1.11 -8.26
C GLY A 86 -7.11 -1.19 -7.12
N PHE A 87 -7.12 -0.19 -6.26
CA PHE A 87 -6.27 -0.21 -5.07
C PHE A 87 -6.68 -1.34 -4.13
N LYS A 88 -5.69 -2.08 -3.61
CA LYS A 88 -5.92 -3.24 -2.76
C LYS A 88 -5.56 -2.98 -1.31
N ASN A 89 -4.38 -2.44 -1.07
CA ASN A 89 -3.90 -2.19 0.28
C ASN A 89 -2.72 -1.21 0.26
N ILE A 90 -2.29 -0.80 1.45
CA ILE A 90 -1.10 0.01 1.67
C ILE A 90 -0.13 -0.70 2.60
N TYR A 91 1.15 -0.34 2.49
CA TYR A 91 2.20 -0.80 3.36
C TYR A 91 2.73 0.32 4.24
N LEU A 92 2.88 0.01 5.52
CA LEU A 92 3.53 0.87 6.49
C LEU A 92 4.93 0.31 6.79
N ARG A 93 5.96 1.07 6.44
CA ARG A 93 7.36 0.71 6.69
C ARG A 93 7.70 0.90 8.15
N THR A 94 8.44 -0.06 8.70
CA THR A 94 9.00 0.03 10.06
C THR A 94 10.49 -0.33 10.07
N ASN A 95 11.19 0.15 11.08
CA ASN A 95 12.57 -0.24 11.38
C ASN A 95 12.66 -1.36 12.43
N ASP A 96 11.54 -1.78 13.02
CA ASP A 96 11.47 -2.84 14.04
C ASP A 96 10.10 -3.52 14.01
N ILE A 97 9.99 -4.57 13.18
CA ILE A 97 8.72 -5.29 12.96
C ILE A 97 8.33 -6.14 14.17
N GLU A 98 9.31 -6.60 14.98
CA GLU A 98 9.02 -7.33 16.21
C GLU A 98 8.44 -6.41 17.29
N ALA A 99 8.91 -5.17 17.39
CA ALA A 99 8.29 -4.19 18.29
C ALA A 99 6.85 -3.86 17.88
N VAL A 100 6.57 -3.79 16.56
CA VAL A 100 5.20 -3.64 16.04
C VAL A 100 4.33 -4.82 16.48
N LYS A 101 4.82 -6.04 16.26
CA LYS A 101 4.11 -7.27 16.66
C LYS A 101 3.80 -7.29 18.15
N ASN A 102 4.80 -7.03 18.98
CA ASN A 102 4.63 -7.04 20.43
C ASN A 102 3.61 -6.00 20.91
N LYS A 103 3.64 -4.78 20.32
CA LYS A 103 2.64 -3.74 20.59
C LYS A 103 1.23 -4.23 20.28
N LEU A 104 0.99 -4.73 19.06
CA LEU A 104 -0.32 -5.21 18.62
C LEU A 104 -0.83 -6.35 19.51
N GLN A 105 0.03 -7.31 19.84
CA GLN A 105 -0.32 -8.42 20.73
C GLN A 105 -0.65 -7.96 22.16
N SER A 106 0.05 -6.95 22.67
CA SER A 106 -0.27 -6.36 23.98
C SER A 106 -1.65 -5.69 24.02
N GLU A 107 -2.13 -5.26 22.86
CA GLU A 107 -3.46 -4.69 22.66
C GLU A 107 -4.51 -5.73 22.24
N GLN A 108 -4.18 -7.04 22.36
CA GLN A 108 -5.04 -8.17 22.00
C GLN A 108 -5.42 -8.21 20.51
N VAL A 109 -4.56 -7.66 19.65
CA VAL A 109 -4.71 -7.73 18.20
C VAL A 109 -4.05 -8.99 17.68
N GLU A 110 -4.78 -9.83 16.98
CA GLU A 110 -4.26 -11.04 16.37
C GLU A 110 -3.46 -10.69 15.11
N VAL A 111 -2.25 -11.25 14.99
CA VAL A 111 -1.33 -10.95 13.89
C VAL A 111 -0.72 -12.21 13.28
N VAL A 112 -0.38 -12.14 12.00
CA VAL A 112 0.31 -13.21 11.27
C VAL A 112 1.67 -12.69 10.79
N GLY A 113 2.74 -13.34 11.21
CA GLY A 113 4.12 -12.96 10.85
C GLY A 113 5.01 -12.70 12.07
N PRO A 114 6.22 -12.14 11.88
CA PRO A 114 6.80 -11.69 10.61
C PRO A 114 7.07 -12.83 9.62
N ILE A 115 6.73 -12.60 8.37
CA ILE A 115 6.90 -13.54 7.27
C ILE A 115 8.06 -13.08 6.39
N GLN A 116 9.07 -13.94 6.21
CA GLN A 116 10.20 -13.67 5.31
C GLN A 116 9.73 -13.70 3.86
N MET A 117 10.08 -12.65 3.14
CA MET A 117 9.77 -12.48 1.73
C MET A 117 11.02 -12.14 0.94
N GLU A 118 11.03 -12.56 -0.32
CA GLU A 118 12.05 -12.18 -1.28
C GLU A 118 11.45 -12.07 -2.68
N ARG A 119 12.09 -11.27 -3.53
CA ARG A 119 11.86 -11.27 -4.97
C ARG A 119 13.16 -11.20 -5.73
N ASP A 120 13.19 -11.85 -6.88
CA ASP A 120 14.28 -11.70 -7.83
C ASP A 120 14.09 -10.39 -8.61
N THR A 121 15.17 -9.63 -8.76
CA THR A 121 15.19 -8.43 -9.59
C THR A 121 16.05 -8.69 -10.82
N HIS A 122 15.73 -8.04 -11.93
CA HIS A 122 16.48 -8.24 -13.18
C HIS A 122 17.94 -7.74 -13.13
N LYS A 123 18.30 -6.88 -12.19
CA LYS A 123 19.62 -6.21 -12.17
C LYS A 123 20.38 -6.34 -10.86
N ASP A 124 19.68 -6.37 -9.73
CA ASP A 124 20.27 -6.17 -8.41
C ASP A 124 20.26 -7.43 -7.52
N GLY A 125 20.00 -8.61 -8.13
CA GLY A 125 19.89 -9.86 -7.38
C GLY A 125 18.59 -9.96 -6.59
N LYS A 126 18.66 -10.48 -5.36
CA LYS A 126 17.49 -10.65 -4.50
C LYS A 126 17.27 -9.44 -3.60
N VAL A 127 16.03 -9.00 -3.50
CA VAL A 127 15.58 -8.05 -2.49
C VAL A 127 14.77 -8.82 -1.45
N LYS A 128 15.05 -8.58 -0.17
CA LYS A 128 14.42 -9.29 0.95
C LYS A 128 13.75 -8.32 1.91
N TRP A 129 12.67 -8.78 2.52
CA TRP A 129 11.91 -8.05 3.53
C TRP A 129 11.13 -8.99 4.42
N GLN A 130 10.55 -8.45 5.48
CA GLN A 130 9.59 -9.13 6.35
C GLN A 130 8.25 -8.45 6.26
N LEU A 131 7.17 -9.22 6.37
CA LEU A 131 5.79 -8.74 6.41
C LEU A 131 5.09 -9.18 7.69
N LEU A 132 4.33 -8.27 8.27
CA LEU A 132 3.43 -8.56 9.39
C LEU A 132 2.03 -8.08 9.02
N TYR A 133 1.04 -8.94 9.27
CA TYR A 133 -0.35 -8.69 8.94
C TYR A 133 -1.20 -8.67 10.20
N ILE A 134 -2.22 -7.81 10.23
CA ILE A 134 -3.30 -7.86 11.20
C ILE A 134 -4.38 -8.81 10.67
N MET A 135 -4.83 -9.76 11.52
CA MET A 135 -5.98 -10.60 11.19
C MET A 135 -7.24 -9.75 11.26
N ASN A 136 -7.86 -9.52 10.10
CA ASN A 136 -9.18 -8.89 10.04
C ASN A 136 -10.24 -9.99 9.98
N GLN A 137 -11.17 -9.97 10.90
CA GLN A 137 -12.23 -10.97 11.01
C GLN A 137 -13.55 -10.51 10.38
N ASP A 138 -13.65 -9.22 10.03
CA ASP A 138 -14.86 -8.64 9.43
C ASP A 138 -14.62 -8.32 7.96
N ASP A 139 -15.37 -8.98 7.07
CA ASP A 139 -15.28 -8.75 5.62
C ASP A 139 -15.87 -7.40 5.19
N ASP A 140 -16.67 -6.76 6.03
CA ASP A 140 -17.25 -5.45 5.77
C ASP A 140 -16.30 -4.29 6.13
N GLU A 141 -15.28 -4.55 6.93
CA GLU A 141 -14.27 -3.56 7.27
C GLU A 141 -13.20 -3.41 6.18
N ILE A 142 -12.52 -2.26 6.20
CA ILE A 142 -11.34 -2.05 5.36
C ILE A 142 -10.24 -3.04 5.78
N LYS A 143 -9.61 -3.70 4.81
CA LYS A 143 -8.43 -4.53 5.11
C LYS A 143 -7.33 -3.67 5.71
N PRO A 144 -6.81 -4.03 6.90
CA PRO A 144 -5.79 -3.21 7.56
C PRO A 144 -4.54 -3.03 6.71
N PRO A 145 -3.86 -1.87 6.81
CA PRO A 145 -2.49 -1.72 6.30
C PRO A 145 -1.58 -2.84 6.78
N PHE A 146 -0.64 -3.26 5.93
CA PHE A 146 0.40 -4.24 6.28
C PHE A 146 1.66 -3.53 6.77
N PHE A 147 2.44 -4.22 7.57
CA PHE A 147 3.76 -3.72 7.97
C PHE A 147 4.85 -4.39 7.14
N ILE A 148 5.82 -3.59 6.73
CA ILE A 148 7.01 -4.06 6.01
C ILE A 148 8.27 -3.57 6.69
N GLN A 149 9.22 -4.49 6.86
CA GLN A 149 10.59 -4.16 7.23
C GLN A 149 11.53 -4.66 6.15
N TRP A 150 12.22 -3.75 5.49
CA TRP A 150 13.23 -4.08 4.50
C TRP A 150 14.51 -4.58 5.17
N GLU A 151 15.24 -5.52 4.52
CA GLU A 151 16.57 -5.95 4.99
C GLU A 151 17.59 -4.81 4.86
N GLU A 152 17.49 -4.01 3.79
CA GLU A 152 18.30 -2.81 3.59
C GLU A 152 17.77 -1.65 4.45
N SER A 153 18.67 -0.85 5.03
CA SER A 153 18.29 0.37 5.73
C SER A 153 17.65 1.41 4.79
N ASP A 154 16.84 2.32 5.33
CA ASP A 154 16.18 3.37 4.56
C ASP A 154 17.19 4.20 3.76
N SER A 155 18.32 4.59 4.38
CA SER A 155 19.36 5.37 3.71
C SER A 155 20.01 4.64 2.53
N MET A 156 20.22 3.33 2.65
CA MET A 156 20.75 2.52 1.54
C MET A 156 19.71 2.39 0.42
N ARG A 157 18.43 2.16 0.77
CA ARG A 157 17.34 2.09 -0.20
C ARG A 157 17.17 3.42 -0.95
N THR A 158 17.12 4.54 -0.24
CA THR A 158 17.03 5.88 -0.84
C THR A 158 18.17 6.12 -1.82
N LYS A 159 19.42 5.85 -1.42
CA LYS A 159 20.59 6.00 -2.28
C LYS A 159 20.51 5.14 -3.56
N LYS A 160 19.99 3.92 -3.44
CA LYS A 160 19.84 2.98 -4.55
C LYS A 160 18.72 3.38 -5.51
N LEU A 161 17.61 3.87 -4.97
CA LEU A 161 16.37 4.11 -5.70
C LEU A 161 16.19 5.56 -6.19
N GLN A 162 16.93 6.54 -5.65
CA GLN A 162 16.78 7.97 -5.99
C GLN A 162 16.90 8.29 -7.49
N LYS A 163 17.59 7.44 -8.26
CA LYS A 163 17.71 7.57 -9.72
C LYS A 163 16.38 7.33 -10.45
N TYR A 164 15.40 6.72 -9.78
CA TYR A 164 14.05 6.45 -10.31
C TYR A 164 13.01 7.44 -9.81
N PHE A 165 13.35 8.30 -8.84
CA PHE A 165 12.42 9.24 -8.23
C PHE A 165 11.94 10.29 -9.24
N GLN A 166 10.62 10.45 -9.29
CA GLN A 166 9.96 11.47 -10.11
C GLN A 166 9.70 12.69 -9.22
N LYS A 167 10.75 13.53 -9.09
CA LYS A 167 10.85 14.62 -8.10
C LYS A 167 9.77 15.71 -8.22
N GLN A 168 9.04 15.77 -9.33
CA GLN A 168 7.90 16.67 -9.48
C GLN A 168 6.70 16.23 -8.68
N PHE A 169 6.66 14.97 -8.23
CA PHE A 169 5.54 14.39 -7.50
C PHE A 169 5.86 14.13 -6.04
N SER A 170 4.83 14.28 -5.19
CA SER A 170 4.81 13.72 -3.83
C SER A 170 3.41 13.19 -3.51
N ILE A 171 3.34 12.03 -2.86
CA ILE A 171 2.06 11.51 -2.34
C ILE A 171 1.71 12.36 -1.13
N GLU A 172 0.50 12.93 -1.11
CA GLU A 172 -0.01 13.73 0.01
C GLU A 172 -1.03 12.96 0.83
N THR A 173 -2.01 12.34 0.17
CA THR A 173 -3.15 11.73 0.87
C THR A 173 -3.55 10.41 0.23
N VAL A 174 -3.79 9.40 1.06
CA VAL A 174 -4.48 8.17 0.66
C VAL A 174 -5.93 8.25 1.15
N ILE A 175 -6.90 8.16 0.24
CA ILE A 175 -8.33 8.22 0.57
C ILE A 175 -8.90 6.81 0.67
N VAL A 176 -9.48 6.54 1.81
CA VAL A 176 -10.13 5.27 2.16
C VAL A 176 -11.63 5.51 2.31
N LYS A 177 -12.45 4.72 1.63
CA LYS A 177 -13.89 4.64 1.90
C LYS A 177 -14.14 3.55 2.93
N SER A 178 -14.95 3.83 3.93
CA SER A 178 -15.33 2.86 4.96
C SER A 178 -16.84 2.82 5.17
N LYS A 179 -17.39 1.64 5.32
CA LYS A 179 -18.79 1.45 5.74
C LYS A 179 -19.02 1.90 7.18
N ASN A 180 -17.98 1.83 8.00
CA ASN A 180 -18.00 2.25 9.40
C ASN A 180 -16.76 3.09 9.68
N ARG A 181 -16.84 4.39 9.36
CA ARG A 181 -15.73 5.34 9.51
C ARG A 181 -15.22 5.39 10.95
N SER A 182 -16.12 5.50 11.91
CA SER A 182 -15.73 5.63 13.32
C SER A 182 -14.98 4.40 13.83
N GLN A 183 -15.38 3.20 13.44
CA GLN A 183 -14.67 1.98 13.80
C GLN A 183 -13.30 1.91 13.12
N THR A 184 -13.22 2.24 11.83
CA THR A 184 -11.94 2.28 11.10
C THR A 184 -10.97 3.27 11.75
N VAL A 185 -11.42 4.48 12.05
CA VAL A 185 -10.61 5.50 12.74
C VAL A 185 -10.14 4.99 14.11
N SER A 186 -11.04 4.47 14.93
CA SER A 186 -10.69 3.92 16.25
C SER A 186 -9.64 2.81 16.17
N ASN A 187 -9.80 1.89 15.20
CA ASN A 187 -8.85 0.81 14.98
C ASN A 187 -7.49 1.34 14.52
N TRP A 188 -7.45 2.28 13.58
CA TRP A 188 -6.20 2.81 13.03
C TRP A 188 -5.43 3.65 14.05
N LEU A 189 -6.10 4.45 14.87
CA LEU A 189 -5.47 5.17 15.99
C LEU A 189 -4.80 4.18 16.95
N LYS A 190 -5.48 3.08 17.27
CA LYS A 190 -4.97 2.06 18.17
C LYS A 190 -3.79 1.29 17.57
N TRP A 191 -3.90 0.85 16.31
CA TRP A 191 -2.93 -0.07 15.70
C TRP A 191 -1.68 0.61 15.19
N PHE A 192 -1.80 1.83 14.63
CA PHE A 192 -0.73 2.45 13.84
C PHE A 192 -0.09 3.68 14.52
N ASP A 193 -0.49 4.03 15.73
CA ASP A 193 0.04 5.21 16.45
C ASP A 193 -0.14 6.50 15.63
N MET A 194 -1.34 6.68 15.10
CA MET A 194 -1.77 7.84 14.33
C MET A 194 -2.39 8.92 15.23
N ASP A 195 -2.36 10.15 14.76
CA ASP A 195 -3.08 11.27 15.35
C ASP A 195 -4.19 11.75 14.39
N ILE A 196 -5.30 12.25 14.95
CA ILE A 196 -6.33 12.94 14.17
C ILE A 196 -5.85 14.36 13.89
N VAL A 197 -5.83 14.75 12.62
CA VAL A 197 -5.46 16.10 12.17
C VAL A 197 -6.70 16.95 11.95
N GLU A 198 -7.72 16.38 11.31
CA GLU A 198 -9.00 17.02 11.06
C GLU A 198 -10.12 15.98 11.13
N GLU A 199 -11.26 16.39 11.68
CA GLU A 199 -12.47 15.58 11.69
C GLU A 199 -13.69 16.47 11.45
N ASN A 200 -14.57 16.03 10.57
CA ASN A 200 -15.84 16.71 10.26
C ASN A 200 -16.92 15.70 9.84
N ASP A 201 -18.09 16.18 9.41
CA ASP A 201 -19.22 15.32 9.04
C ASP A 201 -18.94 14.40 7.83
N HIS A 202 -17.90 14.69 7.03
CA HIS A 202 -17.63 13.99 5.77
C HIS A 202 -16.43 13.06 5.83
N TYR A 203 -15.42 13.39 6.64
CA TYR A 203 -14.18 12.62 6.73
C TYR A 203 -13.45 12.84 8.05
N THR A 204 -12.47 11.97 8.31
CA THR A 204 -11.45 12.10 9.35
C THR A 204 -10.08 11.93 8.72
N ASP A 205 -9.20 12.91 8.87
CA ASP A 205 -7.80 12.84 8.43
C ASP A 205 -6.90 12.37 9.56
N LEU A 206 -6.18 11.30 9.30
CA LEU A 206 -5.20 10.70 10.20
C LEU A 206 -3.79 10.90 9.65
N ILE A 207 -2.81 11.00 10.54
CA ILE A 207 -1.40 11.07 10.18
C ILE A 207 -0.56 10.17 11.11
N LEU A 208 0.47 9.51 10.55
CA LEU A 208 1.48 8.83 11.35
C LEU A 208 2.42 9.85 11.99
N LYS A 209 2.82 9.67 13.25
CA LYS A 209 3.66 10.63 14.00
C LYS A 209 5.00 10.99 13.35
N ASN A 210 5.49 10.16 12.44
CA ASN A 210 6.80 10.36 11.80
C ASN A 210 6.69 10.41 10.26
N ASP A 211 5.52 10.84 9.75
CA ASP A 211 5.24 10.91 8.32
C ASP A 211 4.49 12.20 7.98
N ASP A 212 4.50 12.57 6.71
CA ASP A 212 3.81 13.76 6.19
C ASP A 212 2.60 13.37 5.31
N ILE A 213 2.25 12.06 5.26
CA ILE A 213 1.18 11.55 4.43
C ILE A 213 -0.10 11.40 5.25
N TYR A 214 -1.19 11.96 4.74
CA TYR A 214 -2.51 11.86 5.35
C TYR A 214 -3.24 10.60 4.90
N PHE A 215 -4.03 10.05 5.82
CA PHE A 215 -4.96 8.96 5.54
C PHE A 215 -6.37 9.49 5.80
N ARG A 216 -7.07 9.85 4.73
CA ARG A 216 -8.43 10.35 4.80
C ARG A 216 -9.42 9.21 4.81
N ILE A 217 -10.15 9.06 5.91
CA ILE A 217 -11.21 8.07 6.05
C ILE A 217 -12.55 8.76 5.80
N GLU A 218 -13.23 8.38 4.71
CA GLU A 218 -14.53 8.91 4.31
C GLU A 218 -15.62 7.84 4.43
N ASP A 219 -16.87 8.26 4.61
CA ASP A 219 -18.00 7.34 4.56
C ASP A 219 -18.17 6.73 3.18
N GLY A 220 -18.45 5.44 3.12
CA GLY A 220 -18.59 4.69 1.89
C GLY A 220 -19.62 3.57 1.96
N LYS A 221 -20.24 3.23 0.83
CA LYS A 221 -21.13 2.06 0.73
C LYS A 221 -20.35 0.74 0.73
N VAL A 222 -19.07 0.80 0.43
CA VAL A 222 -18.14 -0.34 0.40
C VAL A 222 -16.83 0.14 1.00
N SER A 223 -16.23 -0.69 1.86
CA SER A 223 -14.91 -0.42 2.44
C SER A 223 -13.82 -0.74 1.42
N LYS A 224 -13.02 0.26 1.02
CA LYS A 224 -11.92 0.11 0.04
C LYS A 224 -10.92 1.25 0.07
N TYR A 225 -9.71 0.99 -0.35
CA TYR A 225 -8.75 2.03 -0.77
C TYR A 225 -9.26 2.62 -2.08
N HIS A 226 -9.52 3.92 -2.12
CA HIS A 226 -10.31 4.52 -3.19
C HIS A 226 -9.48 5.38 -4.14
N SER A 227 -8.69 6.30 -3.61
CA SER A 227 -7.88 7.22 -4.41
C SER A 227 -6.63 7.68 -3.68
N VAL A 228 -5.68 8.20 -4.44
CA VAL A 228 -4.50 8.89 -3.92
C VAL A 228 -4.46 10.32 -4.44
N ILE A 229 -4.08 11.26 -3.58
CA ILE A 229 -3.77 12.64 -3.96
C ILE A 229 -2.25 12.75 -4.07
N ILE A 230 -1.80 13.19 -5.23
CA ILE A 230 -0.39 13.38 -5.58
C ILE A 230 -0.20 14.86 -5.88
N LYS A 231 0.69 15.53 -5.18
CA LYS A 231 1.12 16.88 -5.54
C LYS A 231 2.02 16.81 -6.77
N ASP A 232 1.74 17.70 -7.71
CA ASP A 232 2.49 17.83 -8.97
C ASP A 232 3.01 19.27 -9.10
N ALA A 233 4.32 19.41 -8.98
CA ALA A 233 5.00 20.73 -9.08
C ALA A 233 4.89 21.38 -10.47
N GLN A 234 4.46 20.64 -11.49
CA GLN A 234 4.30 21.15 -12.86
C GLN A 234 2.83 21.43 -13.21
N ALA A 235 1.88 20.97 -12.39
CA ALA A 235 0.48 21.23 -12.63
C ALA A 235 0.12 22.68 -12.30
N THR A 236 -0.69 23.30 -13.16
CA THR A 236 -1.28 24.63 -12.94
C THR A 236 -2.73 24.58 -12.47
N SER A 237 -3.34 23.42 -12.55
CA SER A 237 -4.71 23.13 -12.11
C SER A 237 -4.84 21.65 -11.74
N PRO A 238 -5.78 21.29 -10.84
CA PRO A 238 -6.01 19.89 -10.49
C PRO A 238 -6.49 19.07 -11.70
N TYR A 239 -6.04 17.83 -11.77
CA TYR A 239 -6.55 16.85 -12.73
C TYR A 239 -6.62 15.45 -12.12
N SER A 240 -7.38 14.54 -12.73
CA SER A 240 -7.51 13.17 -12.26
C SER A 240 -7.40 12.18 -13.40
N ILE A 241 -6.79 11.04 -13.10
CA ILE A 241 -6.70 9.90 -14.02
C ILE A 241 -7.39 8.73 -13.35
N PHE A 242 -8.42 8.18 -14.03
CA PHE A 242 -9.06 6.96 -13.61
C PHE A 242 -8.43 5.77 -14.35
N ILE A 243 -7.87 4.84 -13.59
CA ILE A 243 -7.19 3.67 -14.13
C ILE A 243 -7.72 2.43 -13.45
N ARG A 244 -8.46 1.61 -14.21
CA ARG A 244 -8.84 0.26 -13.81
C ARG A 244 -9.24 0.15 -12.32
N GLY A 245 -10.25 0.94 -11.93
CA GLY A 245 -10.82 0.93 -10.57
C GLY A 245 -10.12 1.82 -9.55
N ALA A 246 -8.97 2.41 -9.88
CA ALA A 246 -8.23 3.35 -9.03
C ALA A 246 -8.31 4.79 -9.56
N ILE A 247 -8.36 5.76 -8.66
CA ILE A 247 -8.35 7.19 -8.99
C ILE A 247 -7.04 7.82 -8.50
N TYR A 248 -6.30 8.40 -9.42
CA TYR A 248 -5.12 9.22 -9.14
C TYR A 248 -5.50 10.69 -9.33
N ARG A 249 -5.49 11.46 -8.26
CA ARG A 249 -5.74 12.91 -8.27
C ARG A 249 -4.42 13.62 -8.19
N PHE A 250 -4.18 14.52 -9.14
CA PHE A 250 -2.99 15.35 -9.16
C PHE A 250 -3.39 16.79 -8.84
N GLU A 251 -2.70 17.41 -7.91
CA GLU A 251 -2.94 18.76 -7.46
C GLU A 251 -1.66 19.59 -7.54
N PRO A 252 -1.75 20.89 -7.91
CA PRO A 252 -0.60 21.78 -7.86
C PRO A 252 0.05 21.80 -6.48
N LEU A 253 1.37 22.02 -6.43
CA LEU A 253 2.00 22.48 -5.19
C LEU A 253 1.52 23.93 -4.97
N VAL A 254 0.81 24.15 -3.88
CA VAL A 254 0.38 25.50 -3.47
C VAL A 254 1.51 26.15 -2.68
#